data_2c6d174c987a55cc11c6a1cc00804911
#
_entry.id   2c6d174c987a55cc11c6a1cc00804911
#
_cell.length_a   1.000
_cell.length_b   1.000
_cell.length_c   1.000
_cell.angle_alpha   90.00
_cell.angle_beta   90.00
_cell.angle_gamma   90.00
#
_symmetry.space_group_name_H-M   'P 1'
#
loop_
_entity.id
_entity.type
_entity.pdbx_description
1 polymer ?
#
loop_
_entity_poly.entity_id
_entity_poly.type
_entity_poly.pdbx_seq_one_letter_code
_entity_poly.pdbx_strand_id
1 'polypeptide(L)'
;MLDFIKINEADNVAVALHPITAGTVFEGVEIKEDIPQGHKAALRTIRKDETVMKYGLPIGHATADIEQGHWVHTHNMATNLSGEVEYTYCPKNVVQQPLEPRTFMGYRRKDGRAAIRNEIWIIPTVGCVNDVAKTLVRDNQDLVQGSIDGLYTFTHPFGCSQTGHDHAQTRKLLASLVRHPNSGAVLVLSLGCENLTHEQFLSELGEYDEKRVKFLTCQAVEDEFEAGRKLLEKCAEYASQFEREEIPVSELVVGMKCGGSDGLSGITANPTVGRFSDMMTAMGGTTILTEVPEMFGAESFLLDRCVNEAVFNKASKMLNGFKDYFLSHNEVVYDNPSPGNKQGGITTLEDKSCGCVQKGGSAPIADVIGYAETVKTKGLNLLYGPGNDLVSATALTAAGAHMILFTTGRGTPFGAPAPTLKIATNTPLATKKANWIDFNAGAVADGEKTLDEAGADLLDLVVRTASGEKTCTERKGFREISIFKDGVVL
;
A
#
# COMPACT_ATOMS: atom_id res chain seq x y z
N MET A 1 -14.11 12.38 26.39
CA MET A 1 -13.31 11.43 25.60
C MET A 1 -14.00 10.09 25.74
N LEU A 2 -14.20 9.36 24.66
CA LEU A 2 -14.80 8.02 24.74
C LEU A 2 -13.72 7.05 25.22
N ASP A 3 -14.07 6.20 26.19
CA ASP A 3 -13.15 5.19 26.74
C ASP A 3 -13.04 3.98 25.77
N PHE A 4 -14.16 3.56 25.19
CA PHE A 4 -14.27 2.45 24.28
C PHE A 4 -15.07 2.85 23.04
N ILE A 5 -14.91 2.05 21.98
CA ILE A 5 -15.75 2.12 20.78
C ILE A 5 -16.30 0.73 20.44
N LYS A 6 -17.60 0.62 20.27
CA LYS A 6 -18.30 -0.46 19.58
C LYS A 6 -18.45 -0.04 18.13
N ILE A 7 -17.90 -0.81 17.18
CA ILE A 7 -17.80 -0.37 15.78
C ILE A 7 -19.09 -0.68 15.00
N ASN A 8 -19.72 -1.82 15.31
CA ASN A 8 -20.96 -2.25 14.68
C ASN A 8 -21.91 -2.76 15.74
N GLU A 9 -23.22 -2.63 15.53
CA GLU A 9 -24.21 -3.10 16.49
C GLU A 9 -24.16 -4.62 16.76
N ALA A 10 -23.74 -5.40 15.78
CA ALA A 10 -23.55 -6.85 15.90
C ALA A 10 -22.33 -7.25 16.72
N ASP A 11 -21.43 -6.32 17.06
CA ASP A 11 -20.19 -6.61 17.79
C ASP A 11 -20.49 -7.04 19.23
N ASN A 12 -19.81 -8.08 19.68
CA ASN A 12 -19.84 -8.55 21.07
C ASN A 12 -18.57 -8.17 21.87
N VAL A 13 -17.72 -7.35 21.24
CA VAL A 13 -16.56 -6.71 21.87
C VAL A 13 -16.53 -5.23 21.57
N ALA A 14 -15.89 -4.44 22.47
CA ALA A 14 -15.54 -3.05 22.23
C ALA A 14 -14.03 -2.85 22.34
N VAL A 15 -13.49 -1.86 21.65
CA VAL A 15 -12.05 -1.55 21.61
C VAL A 15 -11.74 -0.37 22.51
N ALA A 16 -10.74 -0.51 23.37
CA ALA A 16 -10.24 0.55 24.23
C ALA A 16 -9.49 1.62 23.41
N LEU A 17 -9.94 2.85 23.46
CA LEU A 17 -9.34 3.98 22.74
C LEU A 17 -8.10 4.54 23.45
N HIS A 18 -7.97 4.31 24.72
CA HIS A 18 -6.81 4.58 25.58
C HIS A 18 -6.68 3.45 26.64
N PRO A 19 -5.61 3.37 27.44
CA PRO A 19 -5.53 2.38 28.50
C PRO A 19 -6.68 2.56 29.50
N ILE A 20 -7.38 1.48 29.82
CA ILE A 20 -8.55 1.47 30.71
C ILE A 20 -8.22 0.71 31.97
N THR A 21 -8.62 1.23 33.13
CA THR A 21 -8.47 0.56 34.43
C THR A 21 -9.71 -0.25 34.79
N ALA A 22 -9.51 -1.34 35.52
CA ALA A 22 -10.59 -2.13 36.11
C ALA A 22 -11.56 -1.25 36.92
N GLY A 23 -12.86 -1.54 36.82
CA GLY A 23 -13.94 -0.76 37.43
C GLY A 23 -14.52 0.36 36.56
N THR A 24 -13.91 0.66 35.38
CA THR A 24 -14.52 1.56 34.40
C THR A 24 -15.81 0.97 33.86
N VAL A 25 -16.84 1.80 33.63
CA VAL A 25 -18.14 1.36 33.11
C VAL A 25 -18.36 1.92 31.70
N PHE A 26 -18.64 1.04 30.73
CA PHE A 26 -18.97 1.38 29.35
C PHE A 26 -20.30 0.71 28.94
N GLU A 27 -21.28 1.46 28.52
CA GLU A 27 -22.64 1.00 28.12
C GLU A 27 -23.28 0.01 29.15
N GLY A 28 -23.04 0.26 30.44
CA GLY A 28 -23.56 -0.59 31.51
C GLY A 28 -22.70 -1.84 31.81
N VAL A 29 -21.59 -2.04 31.11
CA VAL A 29 -20.63 -3.10 31.31
C VAL A 29 -19.48 -2.60 32.19
N GLU A 30 -19.30 -3.19 33.38
CA GLU A 30 -18.15 -2.94 34.24
C GLU A 30 -16.94 -3.74 33.78
N ILE A 31 -15.83 -3.06 33.47
CA ILE A 31 -14.56 -3.68 33.06
C ILE A 31 -13.89 -4.34 34.28
N LYS A 32 -13.53 -5.61 34.16
CA LYS A 32 -13.07 -6.44 35.27
C LYS A 32 -11.55 -6.48 35.47
N GLU A 33 -10.80 -6.03 34.48
CA GLU A 33 -9.34 -6.02 34.49
C GLU A 33 -8.80 -4.85 33.63
N ASP A 34 -7.53 -4.50 33.83
CA ASP A 34 -6.91 -3.43 33.03
C ASP A 34 -6.81 -3.83 31.56
N ILE A 35 -7.29 -2.96 30.66
CA ILE A 35 -7.30 -3.20 29.22
C ILE A 35 -6.35 -2.20 28.54
N PRO A 36 -5.29 -2.65 27.84
CA PRO A 36 -4.41 -1.76 27.11
C PRO A 36 -5.11 -1.07 25.92
N GLN A 37 -4.59 0.08 25.47
CA GLN A 37 -5.06 0.77 24.29
C GLN A 37 -5.04 -0.15 23.06
N GLY A 38 -6.11 -0.09 22.24
CA GLY A 38 -6.27 -0.91 21.04
C GLY A 38 -6.76 -2.34 21.30
N HIS A 39 -6.81 -2.77 22.58
CA HIS A 39 -7.31 -4.10 22.96
C HIS A 39 -8.82 -4.11 23.17
N LYS A 40 -9.39 -5.30 23.29
CA LYS A 40 -10.85 -5.54 23.30
C LYS A 40 -11.35 -6.01 24.66
N ALA A 41 -12.53 -5.52 25.08
CA ALA A 41 -13.30 -6.03 26.20
C ALA A 41 -14.59 -6.72 25.69
N ALA A 42 -15.00 -7.79 26.34
CA ALA A 42 -16.26 -8.48 26.04
C ALA A 42 -17.46 -7.63 26.53
N LEU A 43 -18.39 -7.31 25.65
CA LEU A 43 -19.62 -6.55 25.98
C LEU A 43 -20.70 -7.42 26.64
N ARG A 44 -20.62 -8.74 26.47
CA ARG A 44 -21.43 -9.76 27.09
C ARG A 44 -20.59 -11.00 27.31
N THR A 45 -21.11 -11.95 28.07
CA THR A 45 -20.46 -13.28 28.15
C THR A 45 -20.42 -13.94 26.76
N ILE A 46 -19.24 -14.40 26.36
CA ILE A 46 -18.99 -15.15 25.12
C ILE A 46 -18.61 -16.57 25.55
N ARG A 47 -19.41 -17.56 25.16
CA ARG A 47 -19.17 -18.95 25.51
C ARG A 47 -18.03 -19.54 24.70
N LYS A 48 -17.40 -20.59 25.23
CA LYS A 48 -16.44 -21.38 24.48
C LYS A 48 -17.03 -21.81 23.12
N ASP A 49 -16.22 -21.75 22.08
CA ASP A 49 -16.55 -22.03 20.66
C ASP A 49 -17.56 -21.03 20.05
N GLU A 50 -17.99 -20.01 20.79
CA GLU A 50 -18.83 -18.94 20.26
C GLU A 50 -17.99 -17.95 19.46
N THR A 51 -18.57 -17.41 18.38
CA THR A 51 -17.93 -16.42 17.50
C THR A 51 -17.70 -15.09 18.21
N VAL A 52 -16.48 -14.59 18.10
CA VAL A 52 -16.13 -13.20 18.48
C VAL A 52 -16.38 -12.29 17.28
N MET A 53 -17.22 -11.28 17.46
CA MET A 53 -17.67 -10.35 16.43
C MET A 53 -17.07 -8.96 16.61
N LYS A 54 -16.46 -8.43 15.56
CA LYS A 54 -15.95 -7.04 15.46
C LYS A 54 -16.09 -6.55 14.02
N TYR A 55 -16.41 -5.30 13.81
CA TYR A 55 -16.74 -4.73 12.49
C TYR A 55 -18.02 -5.31 11.87
N GLY A 56 -18.89 -5.93 12.64
CA GLY A 56 -20.02 -6.72 12.13
C GLY A 56 -19.62 -8.03 11.45
N LEU A 57 -18.38 -8.48 11.62
CA LEU A 57 -17.77 -9.65 11.00
C LEU A 57 -17.18 -10.59 12.07
N PRO A 58 -17.10 -11.90 11.82
CA PRO A 58 -16.40 -12.82 12.69
C PRO A 58 -14.88 -12.57 12.65
N ILE A 59 -14.28 -12.39 13.82
CA ILE A 59 -12.83 -12.22 13.95
C ILE A 59 -12.15 -13.43 14.61
N GLY A 60 -12.88 -14.52 14.81
CA GLY A 60 -12.42 -15.74 15.42
C GLY A 60 -13.49 -16.33 16.35
N HIS A 61 -13.09 -17.30 17.19
CA HIS A 61 -13.94 -17.93 18.21
C HIS A 61 -13.26 -17.92 19.59
N ALA A 62 -14.07 -17.96 20.65
CA ALA A 62 -13.59 -18.07 22.01
C ALA A 62 -13.06 -19.48 22.29
N THR A 63 -11.86 -19.61 22.87
CA THR A 63 -11.28 -20.92 23.25
C THR A 63 -11.69 -21.37 24.65
N ALA A 64 -12.26 -20.47 25.44
CA ALA A 64 -12.84 -20.68 26.77
C ALA A 64 -14.00 -19.70 26.97
N ASP A 65 -14.82 -19.88 28.01
CA ASP A 65 -15.82 -18.89 28.39
C ASP A 65 -15.11 -17.56 28.74
N ILE A 66 -15.58 -16.47 28.14
CA ILE A 66 -15.11 -15.10 28.40
C ILE A 66 -16.28 -14.35 29.05
N GLU A 67 -16.15 -13.99 30.31
CA GLU A 67 -17.19 -13.28 31.02
C GLU A 67 -17.28 -11.81 30.55
N GLN A 68 -18.43 -11.20 30.73
CA GLN A 68 -18.66 -9.79 30.43
C GLN A 68 -17.65 -8.88 31.16
N GLY A 69 -17.07 -7.91 30.46
CA GLY A 69 -16.08 -6.96 30.99
C GLY A 69 -14.66 -7.49 31.02
N HIS A 70 -14.41 -8.75 30.62
CA HIS A 70 -13.05 -9.30 30.56
C HIS A 70 -12.34 -9.00 29.22
N TRP A 71 -11.03 -9.03 29.29
CA TRP A 71 -10.12 -8.81 28.17
C TRP A 71 -10.19 -9.96 27.16
N VAL A 72 -10.42 -9.62 25.88
CA VAL A 72 -10.45 -10.58 24.77
C VAL A 72 -9.16 -10.45 23.97
N HIS A 73 -8.32 -11.50 24.01
CA HIS A 73 -7.05 -11.52 23.29
C HIS A 73 -6.61 -12.97 22.99
N THR A 74 -5.38 -13.14 22.51
CA THR A 74 -4.80 -14.43 22.08
C THR A 74 -4.80 -15.53 23.13
N HIS A 75 -5.00 -15.23 24.42
CA HIS A 75 -5.09 -16.22 25.51
C HIS A 75 -6.46 -16.89 25.59
N ASN A 76 -7.51 -16.30 25.00
CA ASN A 76 -8.89 -16.81 25.10
C ASN A 76 -9.66 -16.75 23.76
N MET A 77 -8.97 -16.47 22.63
CA MET A 77 -9.58 -16.53 21.30
C MET A 77 -8.61 -17.08 20.24
N ALA A 78 -9.15 -17.75 19.23
CA ALA A 78 -8.42 -18.35 18.10
C ALA A 78 -9.08 -18.02 16.75
N THR A 79 -8.32 -18.24 15.66
CA THR A 79 -8.77 -18.06 14.26
C THR A 79 -9.80 -19.12 13.84
N ASN A 80 -10.70 -18.75 12.94
CA ASN A 80 -11.60 -19.67 12.23
C ASN A 80 -11.05 -20.07 10.84
N LEU A 81 -9.93 -19.49 10.41
CA LEU A 81 -9.41 -19.69 9.07
C LEU A 81 -8.87 -21.10 8.87
N SER A 82 -9.25 -21.68 7.73
CA SER A 82 -8.76 -22.98 7.25
C SER A 82 -8.66 -22.92 5.72
N GLY A 83 -7.55 -23.33 5.14
CA GLY A 83 -7.35 -23.59 3.71
C GLY A 83 -8.13 -22.75 2.69
N GLU A 84 -8.36 -23.34 1.53
CA GLU A 84 -9.20 -22.74 0.47
C GLU A 84 -10.66 -22.61 0.88
N VAL A 85 -11.30 -21.55 0.37
CA VAL A 85 -12.72 -21.26 0.61
C VAL A 85 -13.43 -21.16 -0.75
N GLU A 86 -14.59 -21.79 -0.84
CA GLU A 86 -15.50 -21.62 -1.97
C GLU A 86 -16.33 -20.34 -1.76
N TYR A 87 -16.18 -19.38 -2.68
CA TYR A 87 -16.90 -18.12 -2.64
C TYR A 87 -18.10 -18.14 -3.57
N THR A 88 -19.22 -17.58 -3.10
CA THR A 88 -20.44 -17.43 -3.89
C THR A 88 -20.62 -15.96 -4.30
N TYR A 89 -20.96 -15.72 -5.56
CA TYR A 89 -21.24 -14.37 -6.06
C TYR A 89 -22.59 -13.87 -5.54
N CYS A 90 -22.54 -12.97 -4.56
CA CYS A 90 -23.72 -12.32 -3.93
C CYS A 90 -23.59 -10.80 -4.02
N PRO A 91 -23.80 -10.19 -5.22
CA PRO A 91 -23.51 -8.78 -5.43
C PRO A 91 -24.39 -7.85 -4.61
N LYS A 92 -23.76 -6.92 -3.89
CA LYS A 92 -24.41 -5.75 -3.31
C LYS A 92 -24.37 -4.61 -4.34
N ASN A 93 -25.55 -4.10 -4.71
CA ASN A 93 -25.64 -2.96 -5.61
C ASN A 93 -25.14 -1.70 -4.87
N VAL A 94 -23.85 -1.43 -4.97
CA VAL A 94 -23.25 -0.20 -4.43
C VAL A 94 -23.35 0.89 -5.49
N VAL A 95 -24.17 1.91 -5.24
CA VAL A 95 -24.28 3.09 -6.07
C VAL A 95 -23.50 4.22 -5.42
N GLN A 96 -22.42 4.63 -6.07
CA GLN A 96 -21.63 5.78 -5.62
C GLN A 96 -22.14 7.05 -6.30
N GLN A 97 -22.42 8.09 -5.50
CA GLN A 97 -22.80 9.39 -6.04
C GLN A 97 -21.57 10.11 -6.58
N PRO A 98 -21.58 10.58 -7.85
CA PRO A 98 -20.48 11.35 -8.40
C PRO A 98 -20.23 12.63 -7.61
N LEU A 99 -18.97 12.99 -7.41
CA LEU A 99 -18.53 14.26 -6.87
C LEU A 99 -17.84 15.08 -7.95
N GLU A 100 -17.95 16.41 -7.85
CA GLU A 100 -17.23 17.32 -8.74
C GLU A 100 -15.72 17.10 -8.59
N PRO A 101 -14.99 16.87 -9.69
CA PRO A 101 -13.56 16.64 -9.65
C PRO A 101 -12.80 17.86 -9.13
N ARG A 102 -11.93 17.66 -8.16
CA ARG A 102 -10.92 18.64 -7.77
C ARG A 102 -9.76 18.57 -8.74
N THR A 103 -8.88 19.57 -8.70
CA THR A 103 -7.67 19.61 -9.53
C THR A 103 -6.42 19.65 -8.68
N PHE A 104 -5.29 19.28 -9.28
CA PHE A 104 -3.94 19.40 -8.72
C PHE A 104 -2.97 19.94 -9.77
N MET A 105 -1.87 20.54 -9.34
CA MET A 105 -0.82 21.03 -10.22
C MET A 105 0.18 19.90 -10.51
N GLY A 106 0.00 19.21 -11.64
CA GLY A 106 0.81 18.07 -12.06
C GLY A 106 1.53 18.30 -13.38
N TYR A 107 2.18 17.26 -13.88
CA TYR A 107 2.88 17.27 -15.16
C TYR A 107 2.12 16.44 -16.17
N ARG A 108 1.88 16.98 -17.37
CA ARG A 108 1.29 16.23 -18.50
C ARG A 108 2.42 15.62 -19.32
N ARG A 109 2.48 14.30 -19.41
CA ARG A 109 3.44 13.59 -20.23
C ARG A 109 3.04 13.62 -21.71
N LYS A 110 3.99 13.40 -22.62
CA LYS A 110 3.72 13.41 -24.08
C LYS A 110 2.71 12.33 -24.52
N ASP A 111 2.61 11.23 -23.77
CA ASP A 111 1.62 10.18 -23.98
C ASP A 111 0.24 10.49 -23.36
N GLY A 112 0.07 11.71 -22.82
CA GLY A 112 -1.18 12.19 -22.23
C GLY A 112 -1.37 11.82 -20.74
N ARG A 113 -0.52 10.97 -20.15
CA ARG A 113 -0.66 10.60 -18.75
C ARG A 113 -0.31 11.74 -17.80
N ALA A 114 -0.99 11.78 -16.66
CA ALA A 114 -0.66 12.67 -15.56
C ALA A 114 0.53 12.14 -14.74
N ALA A 115 1.25 13.07 -14.10
CA ALA A 115 2.29 12.76 -13.13
C ALA A 115 2.30 13.81 -12.01
N ILE A 116 2.76 13.44 -10.81
CA ILE A 116 2.86 14.36 -9.66
C ILE A 116 4.30 14.75 -9.36
N ARG A 117 5.26 14.09 -10.00
CA ARG A 117 6.70 14.38 -9.93
C ARG A 117 7.29 14.39 -11.34
N ASN A 118 8.40 15.09 -11.49
CA ASN A 118 9.19 15.16 -12.72
C ASN A 118 10.63 14.77 -12.40
N GLU A 119 10.84 13.50 -12.11
CA GLU A 119 12.13 12.98 -11.65
C GLU A 119 12.90 12.31 -12.80
N ILE A 120 14.21 12.21 -12.66
CA ILE A 120 15.07 11.36 -13.51
C ILE A 120 15.37 10.10 -12.71
N TRP A 121 15.09 8.93 -13.28
CA TRP A 121 15.34 7.67 -12.63
C TRP A 121 16.44 6.88 -13.32
N ILE A 122 17.40 6.35 -12.56
CA ILE A 122 18.35 5.35 -13.03
C ILE A 122 17.84 3.99 -12.57
N ILE A 123 17.53 3.12 -13.54
CA ILE A 123 16.99 1.78 -13.26
C ILE A 123 18.06 0.74 -13.64
N PRO A 124 18.77 0.15 -12.65
CA PRO A 124 19.69 -0.95 -12.91
C PRO A 124 18.92 -2.21 -13.31
N THR A 125 19.37 -2.92 -14.33
CA THR A 125 18.82 -4.22 -14.74
C THR A 125 19.42 -5.38 -13.94
N VAL A 126 20.56 -5.15 -13.29
CA VAL A 126 21.28 -6.16 -12.51
C VAL A 126 21.97 -5.55 -11.28
N GLY A 127 22.06 -6.32 -10.21
CA GLY A 127 22.66 -5.87 -8.96
C GLY A 127 24.14 -5.46 -9.06
N CYS A 128 24.88 -5.99 -10.02
CA CYS A 128 26.31 -5.68 -10.23
C CYS A 128 26.59 -4.20 -10.54
N VAL A 129 25.63 -3.46 -11.08
CA VAL A 129 25.78 -2.03 -11.42
C VAL A 129 25.14 -1.09 -10.40
N ASN A 130 24.68 -1.59 -9.26
CA ASN A 130 24.04 -0.78 -8.22
C ASN A 130 24.91 0.38 -7.75
N ASP A 131 26.19 0.16 -7.50
CA ASP A 131 27.09 1.20 -7.00
C ASP A 131 27.49 2.19 -8.11
N VAL A 132 27.52 1.76 -9.38
CA VAL A 132 27.64 2.66 -10.52
C VAL A 132 26.42 3.60 -10.57
N ALA A 133 25.21 3.05 -10.44
CA ALA A 133 23.97 3.85 -10.42
C ALA A 133 23.96 4.86 -9.26
N LYS A 134 24.36 4.45 -8.04
CA LYS A 134 24.44 5.35 -6.87
C LYS A 134 25.48 6.47 -7.09
N THR A 135 26.64 6.13 -7.68
CA THR A 135 27.69 7.10 -8.00
C THR A 135 27.20 8.09 -9.04
N LEU A 136 26.54 7.62 -10.11
CA LEU A 136 25.93 8.52 -11.10
C LEU A 136 24.90 9.45 -10.48
N VAL A 137 24.06 9.00 -9.55
CA VAL A 137 23.12 9.86 -8.83
C VAL A 137 23.85 10.89 -7.98
N ARG A 138 24.86 10.48 -7.21
CA ARG A 138 25.62 11.37 -6.31
C ARG A 138 26.35 12.48 -7.09
N ASP A 139 27.01 12.11 -8.18
CA ASP A 139 27.94 13.00 -8.89
C ASP A 139 27.25 13.88 -9.94
N ASN A 140 25.94 13.69 -10.16
CA ASN A 140 25.15 14.42 -11.16
C ASN A 140 23.96 15.18 -10.58
N GLN A 141 23.98 15.51 -9.28
CA GLN A 141 22.90 16.30 -8.63
C GLN A 141 22.76 17.72 -9.17
N ASP A 142 23.79 18.24 -9.82
CA ASP A 142 23.78 19.53 -10.52
C ASP A 142 22.79 19.58 -11.71
N LEU A 143 22.36 18.42 -12.22
CA LEU A 143 21.33 18.32 -13.26
C LEU A 143 19.91 18.52 -12.74
N VAL A 144 19.71 18.48 -11.42
CA VAL A 144 18.41 18.70 -10.78
C VAL A 144 18.16 20.21 -10.71
N GLN A 145 17.57 20.76 -11.76
CA GLN A 145 17.31 22.20 -11.91
C GLN A 145 15.91 22.44 -12.51
N GLY A 146 15.37 23.64 -12.30
CA GLY A 146 14.10 24.07 -12.87
C GLY A 146 12.92 23.19 -12.41
N SER A 147 12.25 22.58 -13.36
CA SER A 147 11.09 21.70 -13.11
C SER A 147 11.44 20.25 -12.74
N ILE A 148 12.75 19.92 -12.66
CA ILE A 148 13.20 18.56 -12.31
C ILE A 148 13.18 18.41 -10.79
N ASP A 149 12.32 17.51 -10.28
CA ASP A 149 12.11 17.31 -8.84
C ASP A 149 13.22 16.51 -8.15
N GLY A 150 14.04 15.74 -8.90
CA GLY A 150 15.16 14.96 -8.36
C GLY A 150 15.75 13.95 -9.35
N LEU A 151 16.91 13.40 -8.96
CA LEU A 151 17.62 12.30 -9.63
C LEU A 151 17.81 11.15 -8.65
N TYR A 152 17.27 9.97 -8.97
CA TYR A 152 17.23 8.82 -8.05
C TYR A 152 17.57 7.50 -8.74
N THR A 153 17.95 6.50 -7.95
CA THR A 153 18.10 5.10 -8.40
C THR A 153 17.44 4.16 -7.39
N PHE A 154 16.96 3.02 -7.87
CA PHE A 154 16.33 1.98 -7.07
C PHE A 154 17.08 0.68 -7.23
N THR A 155 17.96 0.40 -6.28
CA THR A 155 18.87 -0.74 -6.32
C THR A 155 18.22 -2.03 -5.88
N HIS A 156 18.63 -3.16 -6.48
CA HIS A 156 18.17 -4.50 -6.14
C HIS A 156 19.29 -5.54 -6.41
N PRO A 157 19.25 -6.73 -5.78
CA PRO A 157 20.32 -7.74 -5.95
C PRO A 157 20.09 -8.72 -7.11
N PHE A 158 19.08 -8.51 -7.96
CA PHE A 158 18.63 -9.46 -8.97
C PHE A 158 19.08 -9.10 -10.39
N GLY A 159 18.52 -9.76 -11.42
CA GLY A 159 18.79 -9.53 -12.84
C GLY A 159 19.81 -10.53 -13.41
N CYS A 160 20.58 -11.22 -12.57
CA CYS A 160 21.46 -12.33 -12.96
C CYS A 160 21.17 -13.57 -12.12
N SER A 161 21.40 -14.76 -12.69
CA SER A 161 21.22 -16.06 -12.02
C SER A 161 19.80 -16.32 -11.48
N GLN A 162 18.83 -15.57 -11.93
CA GLN A 162 17.40 -15.85 -11.70
C GLN A 162 16.86 -16.75 -12.80
N THR A 163 15.90 -17.60 -12.47
CA THR A 163 15.26 -18.53 -13.40
C THR A 163 13.74 -18.37 -13.41
N GLY A 164 13.11 -18.85 -14.49
CA GLY A 164 11.68 -19.05 -14.60
C GLY A 164 10.85 -17.81 -14.23
N HIS A 165 9.95 -18.03 -13.28
CA HIS A 165 8.97 -17.03 -12.84
C HIS A 165 9.63 -15.78 -12.23
N ASP A 166 10.62 -15.96 -11.35
CA ASP A 166 11.32 -14.85 -10.71
C ASP A 166 12.00 -13.91 -11.69
N HIS A 167 12.65 -14.47 -12.73
CA HIS A 167 13.30 -13.70 -13.78
C HIS A 167 12.25 -12.89 -14.57
N ALA A 168 11.11 -13.51 -14.91
CA ALA A 168 10.02 -12.84 -15.60
C ALA A 168 9.41 -11.72 -14.75
N GLN A 169 9.20 -11.94 -13.46
CA GLN A 169 8.67 -10.92 -12.53
C GLN A 169 9.62 -9.73 -12.38
N THR A 170 10.94 -10.00 -12.21
CA THR A 170 11.96 -8.96 -12.13
C THR A 170 11.93 -8.08 -13.38
N ARG A 171 11.94 -8.68 -14.56
CA ARG A 171 11.89 -7.98 -15.85
C ARG A 171 10.63 -7.12 -15.97
N LYS A 172 9.47 -7.70 -15.69
CA LYS A 172 8.17 -7.03 -15.77
C LYS A 172 8.10 -5.83 -14.82
N LEU A 173 8.56 -6.01 -13.58
CA LEU A 173 8.55 -4.94 -12.58
C LEU A 173 9.47 -3.78 -12.98
N LEU A 174 10.71 -4.05 -13.38
CA LEU A 174 11.65 -3.01 -13.79
C LEU A 174 11.15 -2.25 -15.02
N ALA A 175 10.59 -2.94 -16.01
CA ALA A 175 9.97 -2.31 -17.18
C ALA A 175 8.78 -1.42 -16.78
N SER A 176 7.97 -1.84 -15.80
CA SER A 176 6.87 -1.03 -15.29
C SER A 176 7.36 0.24 -14.56
N LEU A 177 8.46 0.17 -13.82
CA LEU A 177 9.10 1.36 -13.25
C LEU A 177 9.63 2.31 -14.33
N VAL A 178 10.23 1.80 -15.42
CA VAL A 178 10.66 2.63 -16.55
C VAL A 178 9.47 3.36 -17.19
N ARG A 179 8.32 2.70 -17.28
CA ARG A 179 7.08 3.30 -17.83
C ARG A 179 6.40 4.29 -16.87
N HIS A 180 6.80 4.34 -15.59
CA HIS A 180 6.09 5.11 -14.56
C HIS A 180 6.07 6.62 -14.89
N PRO A 181 4.91 7.31 -14.81
CA PRO A 181 4.78 8.71 -15.24
C PRO A 181 5.50 9.71 -14.33
N ASN A 182 5.75 9.40 -13.04
CA ASN A 182 6.52 10.30 -12.16
C ASN A 182 7.98 10.46 -12.60
N SER A 183 8.53 9.51 -13.38
CA SER A 183 9.82 9.73 -14.04
C SER A 183 9.64 10.56 -15.31
N GLY A 184 10.17 11.77 -15.33
CA GLY A 184 10.26 12.62 -16.53
C GLY A 184 11.16 12.01 -17.58
N ALA A 185 12.29 11.40 -17.15
CA ALA A 185 13.19 10.65 -18.00
C ALA A 185 13.85 9.49 -17.24
N VAL A 186 14.35 8.48 -17.95
CA VAL A 186 14.94 7.27 -17.38
C VAL A 186 16.23 6.90 -18.07
N LEU A 187 17.26 6.57 -17.27
CA LEU A 187 18.45 5.86 -17.72
C LEU A 187 18.38 4.41 -17.25
N VAL A 188 18.22 3.47 -18.18
CA VAL A 188 18.33 2.03 -17.91
C VAL A 188 19.81 1.65 -17.93
N LEU A 189 20.31 1.10 -16.83
CA LEU A 189 21.72 0.78 -16.65
C LEU A 189 21.92 -0.74 -16.58
N SER A 190 22.69 -1.29 -17.49
CA SER A 190 23.01 -2.72 -17.58
C SER A 190 24.53 -2.96 -17.44
N LEU A 191 24.92 -4.17 -17.05
CA LEU A 191 26.33 -4.58 -17.04
C LEU A 191 26.77 -5.02 -18.43
N GLY A 192 26.05 -5.96 -19.07
CA GLY A 192 26.34 -6.49 -20.38
C GLY A 192 26.50 -8.02 -20.46
N CYS A 193 26.54 -8.72 -19.29
CA CYS A 193 26.62 -10.18 -19.24
C CYS A 193 25.55 -10.83 -18.35
N GLU A 194 24.58 -10.06 -17.90
CA GLU A 194 23.46 -10.54 -17.06
C GLU A 194 22.46 -11.39 -17.85
N ASN A 195 21.72 -12.26 -17.13
CA ASN A 195 20.64 -13.06 -17.71
C ASN A 195 19.48 -12.22 -18.24
N LEU A 196 19.21 -11.09 -17.61
CA LEU A 196 18.25 -10.11 -18.11
C LEU A 196 18.86 -9.30 -19.25
N THR A 197 18.89 -9.90 -20.43
CA THR A 197 19.51 -9.27 -21.61
C THR A 197 18.76 -8.03 -22.06
N HIS A 198 19.47 -7.15 -22.77
CA HIS A 198 18.87 -5.93 -23.34
C HIS A 198 17.66 -6.24 -24.23
N GLU A 199 17.73 -7.28 -25.06
CA GLU A 199 16.63 -7.70 -25.96
C GLU A 199 15.40 -8.17 -25.18
N GLN A 200 15.60 -8.96 -24.11
CA GLN A 200 14.50 -9.39 -23.26
C GLN A 200 13.85 -8.21 -22.53
N PHE A 201 14.68 -7.25 -22.11
CA PHE A 201 14.17 -6.05 -21.45
C PHE A 201 13.37 -5.17 -22.41
N LEU A 202 13.86 -4.94 -23.64
CA LEU A 202 13.12 -4.21 -24.67
C LEU A 202 11.82 -4.90 -25.06
N SER A 203 11.82 -6.23 -25.17
CA SER A 203 10.59 -7.00 -25.44
C SER A 203 9.53 -6.79 -24.35
N GLU A 204 9.94 -6.70 -23.07
CA GLU A 204 9.04 -6.42 -21.95
C GLU A 204 8.61 -4.97 -21.88
N LEU A 205 9.52 -4.04 -22.16
CA LEU A 205 9.25 -2.60 -22.16
C LEU A 205 8.26 -2.21 -23.27
N GLY A 206 8.33 -2.88 -24.42
CA GLY A 206 7.50 -2.57 -25.59
C GLY A 206 7.87 -1.22 -26.23
N GLU A 207 6.88 -0.54 -26.78
CA GLU A 207 7.08 0.80 -27.37
C GLU A 207 7.43 1.83 -26.27
N TYR A 208 8.43 2.66 -26.56
CA TYR A 208 8.88 3.73 -25.66
C TYR A 208 9.39 4.95 -26.44
N ASP A 209 9.38 6.12 -25.81
CA ASP A 209 9.99 7.35 -26.35
C ASP A 209 11.50 7.30 -26.13
N GLU A 210 12.29 7.15 -27.20
CA GLU A 210 13.75 7.12 -27.15
C GLU A 210 14.36 8.45 -26.64
N LYS A 211 13.62 9.54 -26.67
CA LYS A 211 14.07 10.80 -26.06
C LYS A 211 13.98 10.76 -24.56
N ARG A 212 12.94 10.06 -24.02
CA ARG A 212 12.69 9.91 -22.58
C ARG A 212 13.53 8.80 -21.94
N VAL A 213 13.72 7.67 -22.65
CA VAL A 213 14.42 6.47 -22.11
C VAL A 213 15.76 6.31 -22.79
N LYS A 214 16.83 6.29 -22.00
CA LYS A 214 18.21 6.05 -22.44
C LYS A 214 18.71 4.72 -21.88
N PHE A 215 19.64 4.09 -22.59
CA PHE A 215 20.27 2.84 -22.19
C PHE A 215 21.78 3.00 -22.14
N LEU A 216 22.41 2.45 -21.09
CA LEU A 216 23.84 2.35 -20.95
C LEU A 216 24.23 0.93 -20.54
N THR A 217 25.11 0.32 -21.31
CA THR A 217 25.73 -0.98 -20.97
C THR A 217 27.17 -0.72 -20.54
N CYS A 218 27.50 -0.96 -19.25
CA CYS A 218 28.80 -0.60 -18.68
C CYS A 218 29.98 -1.26 -19.42
N GLN A 219 29.87 -2.55 -19.76
CA GLN A 219 30.94 -3.27 -20.49
C GLN A 219 31.12 -2.83 -21.95
N ALA A 220 30.22 -2.04 -22.49
CA ALA A 220 30.30 -1.57 -23.89
C ALA A 220 31.02 -0.22 -24.05
N VAL A 221 31.42 0.42 -22.95
CA VAL A 221 32.04 1.75 -22.93
C VAL A 221 33.39 1.70 -22.18
N GLU A 222 34.25 2.66 -22.44
CA GLU A 222 35.55 2.79 -21.74
C GLU A 222 35.39 3.36 -20.31
N ASP A 223 34.46 4.33 -20.15
CA ASP A 223 34.14 4.99 -18.88
C ASP A 223 32.62 5.14 -18.77
N GLU A 224 32.02 4.35 -17.91
CA GLU A 224 30.57 4.34 -17.65
C GLU A 224 30.10 5.61 -16.94
N PHE A 225 30.96 6.31 -16.22
CA PHE A 225 30.60 7.56 -15.54
C PHE A 225 30.53 8.72 -16.52
N GLU A 226 31.53 8.83 -17.44
CA GLU A 226 31.49 9.84 -18.50
C GLU A 226 30.32 9.59 -19.47
N ALA A 227 30.14 8.34 -19.90
CA ALA A 227 29.02 7.98 -20.78
C ALA A 227 27.67 8.18 -20.09
N GLY A 228 27.55 7.81 -18.83
CA GLY A 228 26.36 8.00 -18.00
C GLY A 228 26.00 9.47 -17.83
N ARG A 229 26.99 10.34 -17.53
CA ARG A 229 26.78 11.80 -17.45
C ARG A 229 26.18 12.36 -18.75
N LYS A 230 26.74 12.03 -19.90
CA LYS A 230 26.24 12.49 -21.21
C LYS A 230 24.79 12.06 -21.48
N LEU A 231 24.40 10.86 -21.02
CA LEU A 231 23.03 10.38 -21.15
C LEU A 231 22.09 11.05 -20.15
N LEU A 232 22.54 11.30 -18.92
CA LEU A 232 21.77 12.02 -17.91
C LEU A 232 21.53 13.49 -18.31
N GLU A 233 22.47 14.16 -18.97
CA GLU A 233 22.28 15.49 -19.56
C GLU A 233 21.12 15.48 -20.58
N LYS A 234 21.05 14.47 -21.46
CA LYS A 234 19.93 14.31 -22.40
C LYS A 234 18.60 14.01 -21.67
N CYS A 235 18.66 13.24 -20.58
CA CYS A 235 17.50 13.01 -19.73
C CYS A 235 17.02 14.32 -19.07
N ALA A 236 17.94 15.13 -18.57
CA ALA A 236 17.64 16.43 -17.97
C ALA A 236 17.06 17.42 -19.00
N GLU A 237 17.65 17.48 -20.21
CA GLU A 237 17.13 18.29 -21.32
C GLU A 237 15.68 17.88 -21.66
N TYR A 238 15.39 16.59 -21.71
CA TYR A 238 14.03 16.12 -21.97
C TYR A 238 13.07 16.42 -20.81
N ALA A 239 13.48 16.15 -19.57
CA ALA A 239 12.66 16.37 -18.39
C ALA A 239 12.35 17.85 -18.14
N SER A 240 13.30 18.76 -18.45
CA SER A 240 13.13 20.22 -18.26
C SER A 240 12.02 20.83 -19.15
N GLN A 241 11.53 20.11 -20.16
CA GLN A 241 10.44 20.57 -21.05
C GLN A 241 9.07 20.54 -20.37
N PHE A 242 8.92 19.84 -19.24
CA PHE A 242 7.64 19.70 -18.56
C PHE A 242 7.51 20.76 -17.47
N GLU A 243 6.35 21.39 -17.44
CA GLU A 243 5.94 22.31 -16.36
C GLU A 243 4.66 21.81 -15.72
N ARG A 244 4.37 22.31 -14.51
CA ARG A 244 3.13 21.95 -13.82
C ARG A 244 1.94 22.67 -14.47
N GLU A 245 0.90 21.92 -14.70
CA GLU A 245 -0.38 22.41 -15.19
C GLU A 245 -1.53 21.87 -14.32
N GLU A 246 -2.69 22.46 -14.45
CA GLU A 246 -3.88 22.03 -13.73
C GLU A 246 -4.44 20.72 -14.34
N ILE A 247 -4.51 19.68 -13.53
CA ILE A 247 -4.95 18.33 -13.92
C ILE A 247 -6.07 17.87 -12.99
N PRO A 248 -7.17 17.27 -13.50
CA PRO A 248 -8.24 16.80 -12.65
C PRO A 248 -7.81 15.56 -11.83
N VAL A 249 -8.28 15.49 -10.59
CA VAL A 249 -8.04 14.36 -9.65
C VAL A 249 -8.51 13.02 -10.25
N SER A 250 -9.44 13.04 -11.20
CA SER A 250 -9.87 11.85 -11.94
C SER A 250 -8.76 11.14 -12.74
N GLU A 251 -7.59 11.77 -12.90
CA GLU A 251 -6.40 11.16 -13.52
C GLU A 251 -5.37 10.67 -12.48
N LEU A 252 -5.61 10.92 -11.20
CA LEU A 252 -4.73 10.50 -10.13
C LEU A 252 -4.95 9.02 -9.80
N VAL A 253 -3.84 8.29 -9.56
CA VAL A 253 -3.81 6.91 -9.10
C VAL A 253 -3.13 6.86 -7.75
N VAL A 254 -3.82 6.34 -6.72
CA VAL A 254 -3.31 6.29 -5.34
C VAL A 254 -3.28 4.86 -4.84
N GLY A 255 -2.11 4.39 -4.45
CA GLY A 255 -1.93 3.09 -3.81
C GLY A 255 -2.23 3.16 -2.31
N MET A 256 -2.76 2.09 -1.74
CA MET A 256 -3.13 2.02 -0.32
C MET A 256 -2.55 0.74 0.29
N LYS A 257 -1.87 0.89 1.42
CA LYS A 257 -1.32 -0.22 2.19
C LYS A 257 -1.16 0.11 3.67
N CYS A 258 -0.85 -0.88 4.49
CA CYS A 258 -0.52 -0.68 5.90
C CYS A 258 0.76 -1.42 6.30
N GLY A 259 1.39 -1.00 7.41
CA GLY A 259 2.54 -1.67 7.99
C GLY A 259 2.72 -1.27 9.45
N GLY A 260 3.09 -2.25 10.32
CA GLY A 260 3.15 -2.00 11.76
C GLY A 260 1.79 -1.68 12.37
N SER A 261 0.74 -2.38 11.94
CA SER A 261 -0.65 -2.17 12.39
C SER A 261 -0.85 -2.47 13.88
N ASP A 262 -1.78 -1.75 14.50
CA ASP A 262 -2.26 -1.91 15.88
C ASP A 262 -3.80 -2.04 15.92
N GLY A 263 -4.39 -2.20 17.09
CA GLY A 263 -5.84 -2.32 17.28
C GLY A 263 -6.65 -1.10 16.87
N LEU A 264 -6.02 0.08 16.77
CA LEU A 264 -6.66 1.31 16.30
C LEU A 264 -6.62 1.46 14.77
N SER A 265 -5.81 0.65 14.06
CA SER A 265 -5.64 0.76 12.61
C SER A 265 -6.97 0.67 11.84
N GLY A 266 -7.83 -0.28 12.21
CA GLY A 266 -9.15 -0.48 11.59
C GLY A 266 -10.24 0.48 12.10
N ILE A 267 -9.92 1.37 13.04
CA ILE A 267 -10.85 2.32 13.65
C ILE A 267 -10.56 3.75 13.21
N THR A 268 -9.29 4.09 13.03
CA THR A 268 -8.82 5.44 12.72
C THR A 268 -8.26 5.53 11.30
N ALA A 269 -6.98 5.16 11.10
CA ALA A 269 -6.26 5.41 9.86
C ALA A 269 -6.84 4.66 8.65
N ASN A 270 -7.17 3.36 8.78
CA ASN A 270 -7.69 2.60 7.65
C ASN A 270 -9.06 3.10 7.18
N PRO A 271 -10.07 3.34 8.05
CA PRO A 271 -11.33 3.92 7.59
C PRO A 271 -11.20 5.37 7.15
N THR A 272 -10.25 6.17 7.68
CA THR A 272 -9.95 7.50 7.13
C THR A 272 -9.46 7.40 5.68
N VAL A 273 -8.56 6.46 5.37
CA VAL A 273 -8.15 6.14 3.99
C VAL A 273 -9.34 5.63 3.17
N GLY A 274 -10.24 4.87 3.78
CA GLY A 274 -11.49 4.42 3.15
C GLY A 274 -12.39 5.57 2.73
N ARG A 275 -12.61 6.58 3.60
CA ARG A 275 -13.36 7.81 3.26
C ARG A 275 -12.69 8.59 2.14
N PHE A 276 -11.36 8.71 2.19
CA PHE A 276 -10.59 9.25 1.08
C PHE A 276 -10.81 8.46 -0.21
N SER A 277 -10.73 7.11 -0.18
CA SER A 277 -10.93 6.25 -1.34
C SER A 277 -12.31 6.43 -1.96
N ASP A 278 -13.34 6.52 -1.14
CA ASP A 278 -14.72 6.77 -1.59
C ASP A 278 -14.85 8.12 -2.31
N MET A 279 -14.29 9.19 -1.75
CA MET A 279 -14.31 10.51 -2.40
C MET A 279 -13.48 10.51 -3.70
N MET A 280 -12.30 9.89 -3.68
CA MET A 280 -11.40 9.80 -4.82
C MET A 280 -12.07 9.10 -6.01
N THR A 281 -12.70 7.95 -5.77
CA THR A 281 -13.40 7.18 -6.80
C THR A 281 -14.69 7.87 -7.26
N ALA A 282 -15.38 8.56 -6.36
CA ALA A 282 -16.57 9.39 -6.70
C ALA A 282 -16.23 10.57 -7.62
N MET A 283 -15.00 11.09 -7.55
CA MET A 283 -14.45 12.09 -8.48
C MET A 283 -13.87 11.47 -9.77
N GLY A 284 -14.02 10.16 -9.97
CA GLY A 284 -13.51 9.43 -11.14
C GLY A 284 -12.03 9.09 -11.10
N GLY A 285 -11.37 9.25 -9.95
CA GLY A 285 -9.99 8.84 -9.72
C GLY A 285 -9.83 7.33 -9.51
N THR A 286 -8.61 6.89 -9.27
CA THR A 286 -8.27 5.46 -9.11
C THR A 286 -7.57 5.22 -7.78
N THR A 287 -8.04 4.21 -7.06
CA THR A 287 -7.37 3.71 -5.86
C THR A 287 -7.02 2.23 -6.03
N ILE A 288 -5.89 1.80 -5.44
CA ILE A 288 -5.40 0.42 -5.54
C ILE A 288 -5.19 -0.12 -4.13
N LEU A 289 -5.92 -1.17 -3.76
CA LEU A 289 -5.74 -1.92 -2.53
C LEU A 289 -4.92 -3.18 -2.81
N THR A 290 -3.87 -3.41 -2.03
CA THR A 290 -3.00 -4.60 -2.14
C THR A 290 -2.93 -5.35 -0.80
N GLU A 291 -1.91 -6.22 -0.63
CA GLU A 291 -1.72 -7.04 0.58
C GLU A 291 -2.78 -8.16 0.68
N VAL A 292 -2.80 -9.03 -0.33
CA VAL A 292 -3.81 -10.12 -0.43
C VAL A 292 -3.93 -10.98 0.85
N PRO A 293 -2.83 -11.35 1.55
CA PRO A 293 -2.93 -12.07 2.82
C PRO A 293 -3.69 -11.31 3.91
N GLU A 294 -3.77 -9.99 3.83
CA GLU A 294 -4.52 -9.15 4.77
C GLU A 294 -5.98 -8.92 4.33
N MET A 295 -6.49 -9.73 3.42
CA MET A 295 -7.91 -9.80 3.02
C MET A 295 -8.57 -11.09 3.51
N PHE A 296 -7.79 -12.09 3.97
CA PHE A 296 -8.31 -13.38 4.41
C PHE A 296 -9.16 -13.26 5.69
N GLY A 297 -10.35 -13.82 5.66
CA GLY A 297 -11.37 -13.69 6.71
C GLY A 297 -12.25 -12.45 6.56
N ALA A 298 -11.92 -11.54 5.63
CA ALA A 298 -12.73 -10.36 5.30
C ALA A 298 -13.16 -10.34 3.82
N GLU A 299 -13.08 -11.49 3.13
CA GLU A 299 -13.29 -11.60 1.69
C GLU A 299 -14.67 -11.12 1.25
N SER A 300 -15.72 -11.44 2.01
CA SER A 300 -17.10 -11.02 1.69
C SER A 300 -17.26 -9.51 1.65
N PHE A 301 -16.48 -8.78 2.49
CA PHE A 301 -16.48 -7.31 2.47
C PHE A 301 -16.00 -6.75 1.13
N LEU A 302 -15.14 -7.45 0.41
CA LEU A 302 -14.65 -7.08 -0.91
C LEU A 302 -15.48 -7.71 -2.03
N LEU A 303 -15.67 -9.02 -2.00
CA LEU A 303 -16.27 -9.80 -3.08
C LEU A 303 -17.71 -9.40 -3.41
N ASP A 304 -18.50 -9.05 -2.38
CA ASP A 304 -19.89 -8.61 -2.54
C ASP A 304 -20.01 -7.26 -3.30
N ARG A 305 -18.91 -6.51 -3.43
CA ARG A 305 -18.86 -5.20 -4.11
C ARG A 305 -18.23 -5.25 -5.50
N CYS A 306 -17.89 -6.43 -6.01
CA CYS A 306 -17.38 -6.55 -7.37
C CYS A 306 -18.44 -6.09 -8.37
N VAL A 307 -18.05 -5.22 -9.33
CA VAL A 307 -18.98 -4.62 -10.31
C VAL A 307 -19.70 -5.62 -11.20
N ASN A 308 -19.14 -6.82 -11.35
CA ASN A 308 -19.73 -7.93 -12.09
C ASN A 308 -19.07 -9.26 -11.71
N GLU A 309 -19.66 -10.37 -12.21
CA GLU A 309 -19.17 -11.72 -11.94
C GLU A 309 -17.76 -11.99 -12.48
N ALA A 310 -17.35 -11.35 -13.57
CA ALA A 310 -16.00 -11.52 -14.11
C ALA A 310 -14.94 -10.95 -13.16
N VAL A 311 -15.19 -9.79 -12.56
CA VAL A 311 -14.32 -9.19 -11.53
C VAL A 311 -14.34 -10.03 -10.24
N PHE A 312 -15.51 -10.52 -9.82
CA PHE A 312 -15.64 -11.45 -8.70
C PHE A 312 -14.78 -12.71 -8.91
N ASN A 313 -14.85 -13.33 -10.09
CA ASN A 313 -14.06 -14.53 -10.41
C ASN A 313 -12.55 -14.25 -10.39
N LYS A 314 -12.10 -13.08 -10.89
CA LYS A 314 -10.70 -12.65 -10.78
C LYS A 314 -10.28 -12.48 -9.31
N ALA A 315 -11.11 -11.83 -8.49
CA ALA A 315 -10.83 -11.58 -7.09
C ALA A 315 -10.78 -12.90 -6.28
N SER A 316 -11.73 -13.79 -6.48
CA SER A 316 -11.77 -15.13 -5.85
C SER A 316 -10.54 -15.95 -6.23
N LYS A 317 -10.15 -15.93 -7.52
CA LYS A 317 -8.92 -16.59 -8.00
C LYS A 317 -7.66 -16.00 -7.38
N MET A 318 -7.60 -14.67 -7.22
CA MET A 318 -6.48 -13.99 -6.58
C MET A 318 -6.33 -14.41 -5.11
N LEU A 319 -7.45 -14.44 -4.37
CA LEU A 319 -7.47 -14.79 -2.95
C LEU A 319 -7.05 -16.26 -2.74
N ASN A 320 -7.69 -17.20 -3.43
CA ASN A 320 -7.35 -18.62 -3.30
C ASN A 320 -5.94 -18.92 -3.84
N GLY A 321 -5.55 -18.34 -4.97
CA GLY A 321 -4.18 -18.52 -5.51
C GLY A 321 -3.09 -18.03 -4.56
N PHE A 322 -3.37 -17.03 -3.70
CA PHE A 322 -2.40 -16.64 -2.68
C PHE A 322 -2.41 -17.59 -1.47
N LYS A 323 -3.56 -18.22 -1.13
CA LYS A 323 -3.61 -19.31 -0.14
C LYS A 323 -2.81 -20.53 -0.64
N ASP A 324 -2.97 -20.90 -1.92
CA ASP A 324 -2.19 -21.97 -2.55
C ASP A 324 -0.68 -21.66 -2.53
N TYR A 325 -0.31 -20.40 -2.72
CA TYR A 325 1.08 -19.97 -2.61
C TYR A 325 1.65 -20.26 -1.21
N PHE A 326 0.93 -19.96 -0.12
CA PHE A 326 1.36 -20.33 1.23
C PHE A 326 1.50 -21.85 1.38
N LEU A 327 0.51 -22.61 0.95
CA LEU A 327 0.50 -24.06 1.07
C LEU A 327 1.63 -24.71 0.26
N SER A 328 1.96 -24.16 -0.92
CA SER A 328 3.08 -24.67 -1.76
C SER A 328 4.45 -24.48 -1.11
N HIS A 329 4.57 -23.55 -0.15
CA HIS A 329 5.77 -23.29 0.65
C HIS A 329 5.72 -23.97 2.03
N ASN A 330 4.72 -24.81 2.30
CA ASN A 330 4.47 -25.46 3.60
C ASN A 330 4.25 -24.44 4.74
N GLU A 331 3.72 -23.28 4.41
CA GLU A 331 3.40 -22.22 5.38
C GLU A 331 1.90 -22.21 5.70
N VAL A 332 1.56 -21.82 6.92
CA VAL A 332 0.16 -21.69 7.34
C VAL A 332 -0.41 -20.34 6.88
N VAL A 333 -1.63 -20.37 6.33
CA VAL A 333 -2.30 -19.17 5.80
C VAL A 333 -2.53 -18.08 6.86
N TYR A 334 -2.64 -18.48 8.14
CA TYR A 334 -3.02 -17.61 9.27
C TYR A 334 -1.89 -17.31 10.26
N ASP A 335 -0.63 -17.44 9.88
CA ASP A 335 0.53 -17.12 10.75
C ASP A 335 0.61 -15.61 11.11
N ASN A 336 0.17 -14.74 10.21
CA ASN A 336 -0.07 -13.33 10.52
C ASN A 336 -1.29 -13.22 11.48
N PRO A 337 -1.34 -12.32 12.51
CA PRO A 337 -0.53 -11.11 12.74
C PRO A 337 0.83 -11.36 13.42
N SER A 338 1.79 -10.46 13.13
CA SER A 338 3.11 -10.49 13.76
C SER A 338 3.04 -10.27 15.28
N PRO A 339 4.10 -10.65 16.05
CA PRO A 339 4.14 -10.38 17.49
C PRO A 339 3.89 -8.91 17.85
N GLY A 340 4.40 -7.96 17.05
CA GLY A 340 4.16 -6.53 17.26
C GLY A 340 2.70 -6.13 17.04
N ASN A 341 2.00 -6.72 16.08
CA ASN A 341 0.57 -6.48 15.88
C ASN A 341 -0.25 -7.02 17.05
N LYS A 342 0.08 -8.22 17.55
CA LYS A 342 -0.58 -8.83 18.73
C LYS A 342 -0.38 -7.97 19.99
N GLN A 343 0.85 -7.48 20.21
CA GLN A 343 1.12 -6.53 21.29
C GLN A 343 0.31 -5.22 21.16
N GLY A 344 -0.04 -4.82 19.95
CA GLY A 344 -0.87 -3.64 19.65
C GLY A 344 -2.38 -3.88 19.71
N GLY A 345 -2.86 -5.08 20.12
CA GLY A 345 -4.29 -5.39 20.32
C GLY A 345 -4.95 -6.23 19.23
N ILE A 346 -4.26 -6.52 18.12
CA ILE A 346 -4.76 -7.42 17.07
C ILE A 346 -4.58 -8.86 17.53
N THR A 347 -5.59 -9.72 17.30
CA THR A 347 -5.59 -11.11 17.81
C THR A 347 -5.34 -12.15 16.71
N THR A 348 -6.20 -12.18 15.73
CA THR A 348 -6.22 -13.17 14.64
C THR A 348 -5.97 -12.50 13.30
N LEU A 349 -5.79 -13.28 12.22
CA LEU A 349 -5.67 -12.72 10.88
C LEU A 349 -6.99 -12.07 10.45
N GLU A 350 -8.15 -12.65 10.78
CA GLU A 350 -9.47 -12.07 10.49
C GLU A 350 -9.62 -10.68 11.18
N ASP A 351 -9.21 -10.55 12.45
CA ASP A 351 -9.24 -9.25 13.17
C ASP A 351 -8.39 -8.20 12.44
N LYS A 352 -7.21 -8.61 11.96
CA LYS A 352 -6.33 -7.75 11.15
C LYS A 352 -6.97 -7.40 9.81
N SER A 353 -7.45 -8.40 9.09
CA SER A 353 -7.99 -8.25 7.73
C SER A 353 -9.25 -7.40 7.71
N CYS A 354 -10.19 -7.62 8.63
CA CYS A 354 -11.39 -6.78 8.75
C CYS A 354 -11.05 -5.29 8.97
N GLY A 355 -9.96 -5.00 9.68
CA GLY A 355 -9.43 -3.65 9.81
C GLY A 355 -8.71 -3.16 8.56
N CYS A 356 -7.94 -4.02 7.89
CA CYS A 356 -7.13 -3.66 6.72
C CYS A 356 -7.98 -3.32 5.48
N VAL A 357 -9.05 -4.10 5.21
CA VAL A 357 -9.91 -3.88 4.04
C VAL A 357 -10.69 -2.56 4.11
N GLN A 358 -10.81 -1.96 5.31
CA GLN A 358 -11.44 -0.63 5.48
C GLN A 358 -10.77 0.45 4.64
N LYS A 359 -9.47 0.32 4.29
CA LYS A 359 -8.76 1.23 3.37
C LYS A 359 -9.45 1.37 2.01
N GLY A 360 -10.13 0.32 1.55
CA GLY A 360 -10.88 0.31 0.30
C GLY A 360 -12.22 1.05 0.36
N GLY A 361 -12.63 1.58 1.53
CA GLY A 361 -13.92 2.25 1.69
C GLY A 361 -15.10 1.38 1.31
N SER A 362 -16.13 2.00 0.74
CA SER A 362 -17.37 1.36 0.31
C SER A 362 -17.53 1.28 -1.22
N ALA A 363 -16.62 1.85 -2.00
CA ALA A 363 -16.68 1.90 -3.46
C ALA A 363 -16.77 0.50 -4.11
N PRO A 364 -17.42 0.37 -5.28
CA PRO A 364 -17.41 -0.87 -6.05
C PRO A 364 -15.99 -1.25 -6.45
N ILE A 365 -15.67 -2.56 -6.44
CA ILE A 365 -14.40 -3.09 -6.95
C ILE A 365 -14.47 -3.16 -8.48
N ALA A 366 -13.72 -2.28 -9.14
CA ALA A 366 -13.76 -2.08 -10.58
C ALA A 366 -12.98 -3.14 -11.37
N ASP A 367 -11.81 -3.57 -10.85
CA ASP A 367 -11.00 -4.62 -11.48
C ASP A 367 -10.01 -5.25 -10.48
N VAL A 368 -9.34 -6.32 -10.92
CA VAL A 368 -8.26 -7.02 -10.24
C VAL A 368 -7.08 -7.13 -11.17
N ILE A 369 -5.90 -6.69 -10.73
CA ILE A 369 -4.67 -6.64 -11.52
C ILE A 369 -3.58 -7.54 -10.92
N GLY A 370 -2.77 -8.13 -11.77
CA GLY A 370 -1.66 -9.01 -11.40
C GLY A 370 -0.43 -8.24 -10.91
N TYR A 371 0.53 -8.96 -10.31
CA TYR A 371 1.81 -8.39 -9.87
C TYR A 371 2.56 -7.73 -11.04
N ALA A 372 3.05 -6.52 -10.79
CA ALA A 372 3.74 -5.69 -11.79
C ALA A 372 2.91 -5.34 -13.05
N GLU A 373 1.59 -5.51 -13.03
CA GLU A 373 0.68 -5.02 -14.06
C GLU A 373 0.26 -3.58 -13.78
N THR A 374 0.15 -2.77 -14.83
CA THR A 374 -0.32 -1.38 -14.71
C THR A 374 -1.84 -1.35 -14.65
N VAL A 375 -2.39 -0.55 -13.74
CA VAL A 375 -3.84 -0.31 -13.62
C VAL A 375 -4.39 0.36 -14.88
N LYS A 376 -5.55 -0.11 -15.35
CA LYS A 376 -6.21 0.42 -16.59
C LYS A 376 -7.64 0.88 -16.30
N THR A 377 -8.27 0.35 -15.28
CA THR A 377 -9.66 0.62 -14.94
C THR A 377 -9.74 1.66 -13.83
N LYS A 378 -10.51 2.73 -14.04
CA LYS A 378 -10.78 3.73 -13.01
C LYS A 378 -11.64 3.16 -11.88
N GLY A 379 -11.50 3.73 -10.68
CA GLY A 379 -12.20 3.27 -9.49
C GLY A 379 -11.30 2.47 -8.55
N LEU A 380 -11.89 1.69 -7.64
CA LEU A 380 -11.15 0.85 -6.70
C LEU A 380 -10.71 -0.46 -7.39
N ASN A 381 -9.42 -0.71 -7.41
CA ASN A 381 -8.82 -1.93 -7.95
C ASN A 381 -8.14 -2.75 -6.85
N LEU A 382 -8.15 -4.07 -6.99
CA LEU A 382 -7.35 -4.96 -6.15
C LEU A 382 -6.07 -5.35 -6.90
N LEU A 383 -4.92 -5.34 -6.20
CA LEU A 383 -3.62 -5.71 -6.77
C LEU A 383 -3.09 -6.97 -6.08
N TYR A 384 -2.72 -7.98 -6.88
CA TYR A 384 -1.97 -9.14 -6.38
C TYR A 384 -0.62 -8.69 -5.81
N GLY A 385 -0.42 -8.92 -4.52
CA GLY A 385 0.83 -8.61 -3.81
C GLY A 385 0.83 -9.13 -2.38
N PRO A 386 2.02 -9.44 -1.83
CA PRO A 386 2.17 -9.93 -0.46
C PRO A 386 1.95 -8.81 0.58
N GLY A 387 1.91 -9.20 1.87
CA GLY A 387 1.86 -8.25 2.98
C GLY A 387 3.21 -7.58 3.33
N ASN A 388 4.32 -8.00 2.72
CA ASN A 388 5.63 -7.38 2.95
C ASN A 388 5.63 -5.92 2.49
N ASP A 389 6.02 -4.99 3.37
CA ASP A 389 5.93 -3.54 3.15
C ASP A 389 6.66 -3.06 1.89
N LEU A 390 7.90 -3.53 1.68
CA LEU A 390 8.71 -3.10 0.55
C LEU A 390 8.16 -3.65 -0.76
N VAL A 391 7.83 -4.95 -0.78
CA VAL A 391 7.33 -5.63 -1.98
C VAL A 391 5.98 -5.06 -2.42
N SER A 392 5.04 -4.90 -1.48
CA SER A 392 3.70 -4.37 -1.80
C SER A 392 3.73 -2.91 -2.25
N ALA A 393 4.56 -2.06 -1.64
CA ALA A 393 4.71 -0.67 -2.06
C ALA A 393 5.42 -0.55 -3.43
N THR A 394 6.39 -1.43 -3.71
CA THR A 394 7.01 -1.53 -5.04
C THR A 394 6.00 -1.98 -6.08
N ALA A 395 5.15 -2.96 -5.76
CA ALA A 395 4.09 -3.42 -6.65
C ALA A 395 3.06 -2.33 -6.95
N LEU A 396 2.66 -1.53 -5.94
CA LEU A 396 1.78 -0.36 -6.13
C LEU A 396 2.41 0.67 -7.06
N THR A 397 3.71 0.98 -6.87
CA THR A 397 4.43 1.87 -7.78
C THR A 397 4.45 1.32 -9.21
N ALA A 398 4.80 0.04 -9.38
CA ALA A 398 4.81 -0.61 -10.70
C ALA A 398 3.42 -0.66 -11.34
N ALA A 399 2.36 -0.74 -10.54
CA ALA A 399 0.97 -0.65 -11.01
C ALA A 399 0.57 0.76 -11.49
N GLY A 400 1.43 1.75 -11.32
CA GLY A 400 1.24 3.13 -11.77
C GLY A 400 0.70 4.07 -10.69
N ALA A 401 0.72 3.67 -9.43
CA ALA A 401 0.32 4.56 -8.33
C ALA A 401 1.25 5.78 -8.25
N HIS A 402 0.70 6.97 -8.45
CA HIS A 402 1.44 8.22 -8.38
C HIS A 402 1.97 8.50 -6.98
N MET A 403 1.23 8.07 -5.94
CA MET A 403 1.62 8.11 -4.53
C MET A 403 1.02 6.93 -3.77
N ILE A 404 1.52 6.69 -2.57
CA ILE A 404 1.09 5.60 -1.69
C ILE A 404 0.65 6.18 -0.35
N LEU A 405 -0.56 5.83 0.09
CA LEU A 405 -1.04 6.04 1.46
C LEU A 405 -0.65 4.83 2.30
N PHE A 406 0.16 5.07 3.31
CA PHE A 406 0.74 4.04 4.17
C PHE A 406 0.29 4.24 5.62
N THR A 407 -0.69 3.48 6.07
CA THR A 407 -1.17 3.54 7.45
C THR A 407 -0.26 2.75 8.39
N THR A 408 -0.04 3.27 9.60
CA THR A 408 0.85 2.64 10.59
C THR A 408 0.47 3.00 12.02
N GLY A 409 0.47 2.00 12.91
CA GLY A 409 0.27 2.19 14.35
C GLY A 409 1.57 2.32 15.15
N ARG A 410 2.69 1.81 14.60
CA ARG A 410 4.00 1.78 15.27
C ARG A 410 5.06 2.64 14.58
N GLY A 411 4.83 3.00 13.31
CA GLY A 411 5.74 3.80 12.50
C GLY A 411 6.81 2.98 11.79
N THR A 412 7.18 3.45 10.60
CA THR A 412 8.31 2.94 9.84
C THR A 412 8.89 4.07 8.98
N PRO A 413 10.23 4.18 8.86
CA PRO A 413 10.86 5.21 8.02
C PRO A 413 10.84 4.87 6.52
N PHE A 414 10.45 3.66 6.13
CA PHE A 414 10.43 3.20 4.73
C PHE A 414 9.70 4.16 3.79
N GLY A 415 10.24 4.38 2.59
CA GLY A 415 9.59 5.05 1.46
C GLY A 415 9.77 4.28 0.16
N ALA A 416 8.75 4.23 -0.68
CA ALA A 416 8.76 3.65 -2.02
C ALA A 416 9.28 4.65 -3.07
N PRO A 417 9.51 4.23 -4.34
CA PRO A 417 9.82 5.17 -5.42
C PRO A 417 8.75 6.25 -5.62
N ALA A 418 7.48 5.88 -5.54
CA ALA A 418 6.40 6.85 -5.49
C ALA A 418 6.34 7.55 -4.11
N PRO A 419 6.01 8.85 -4.02
CA PRO A 419 5.79 9.55 -2.77
C PRO A 419 4.96 8.73 -1.80
N THR A 420 5.46 8.53 -0.58
CA THR A 420 4.82 7.67 0.42
C THR A 420 4.37 8.51 1.61
N LEU A 421 3.05 8.72 1.70
CA LEU A 421 2.37 9.45 2.77
C LEU A 421 2.14 8.53 3.97
N LYS A 422 2.74 8.84 5.12
CA LYS A 422 2.58 8.07 6.36
C LYS A 422 1.42 8.60 7.20
N ILE A 423 0.49 7.71 7.53
CA ILE A 423 -0.73 8.02 8.26
C ILE A 423 -0.70 7.29 9.60
N ALA A 424 -0.57 8.00 10.70
CA ALA A 424 -0.57 7.42 12.04
C ALA A 424 -1.99 7.05 12.49
N THR A 425 -2.13 5.90 13.14
CA THR A 425 -3.38 5.44 13.75
C THR A 425 -3.69 6.12 15.08
N ASN A 426 -2.68 6.73 15.72
CA ASN A 426 -2.75 7.32 17.04
C ASN A 426 -1.90 8.58 17.17
N THR A 427 -2.36 9.52 17.95
CA THR A 427 -1.69 10.82 18.19
C THR A 427 -0.32 10.70 18.87
N PRO A 428 -0.10 9.79 19.84
CA PRO A 428 1.23 9.58 20.41
C PRO A 428 2.31 9.23 19.38
N LEU A 429 1.99 8.39 18.38
CA LEU A 429 2.92 8.10 17.29
C LEU A 429 3.18 9.33 16.42
N ALA A 430 2.11 10.03 16.00
CA ALA A 430 2.22 11.22 15.16
C ALA A 430 3.10 12.29 15.83
N THR A 431 2.93 12.52 17.13
CA THR A 431 3.72 13.48 17.91
C THR A 431 5.16 13.02 18.07
N LYS A 432 5.38 11.78 18.51
CA LYS A 432 6.72 11.24 18.78
C LYS A 432 7.57 11.12 17.53
N LYS A 433 6.95 10.84 16.37
CA LYS A 433 7.59 10.59 15.08
C LYS A 433 7.15 11.58 13.99
N ALA A 434 7.00 12.85 14.37
CA ALA A 434 6.60 13.92 13.46
C ALA A 434 7.49 14.05 12.20
N ASN A 435 8.73 13.54 12.25
CA ASN A 435 9.62 13.48 11.08
C ASN A 435 9.39 12.27 10.16
N TRP A 436 8.51 11.33 10.53
CA TRP A 436 8.11 10.18 9.71
C TRP A 436 6.66 10.28 9.25
N ILE A 437 5.80 10.91 10.05
CA ILE A 437 4.34 10.92 9.88
C ILE A 437 3.92 12.20 9.18
N ASP A 438 3.11 12.05 8.14
CA ASP A 438 2.55 13.15 7.34
C ASP A 438 1.12 13.51 7.78
N PHE A 439 0.36 12.52 8.35
CA PHE A 439 -1.02 12.71 8.74
C PHE A 439 -1.36 11.98 10.05
N ASN A 440 -2.06 12.66 10.96
CA ASN A 440 -2.54 12.09 12.23
C ASN A 440 -4.02 11.71 12.11
N ALA A 441 -4.33 10.42 11.89
CA ALA A 441 -5.70 9.91 11.98
C ALA A 441 -6.11 9.56 13.44
N GLY A 442 -5.19 9.59 14.39
CA GLY A 442 -5.47 9.39 15.82
C GLY A 442 -6.47 10.39 16.37
N ALA A 443 -6.56 11.60 15.79
CA ALA A 443 -7.56 12.62 16.13
C ALA A 443 -9.01 12.08 16.11
N VAL A 444 -9.28 11.01 15.34
CA VAL A 444 -10.60 10.34 15.34
C VAL A 444 -10.84 9.61 16.66
N ALA A 445 -9.85 8.87 17.16
CA ALA A 445 -9.95 8.19 18.47
C ALA A 445 -9.96 9.18 19.63
N ASP A 446 -9.27 10.32 19.48
CA ASP A 446 -9.25 11.40 20.47
C ASP A 446 -10.59 12.16 20.53
N GLY A 447 -11.50 11.92 19.57
CA GLY A 447 -12.81 12.60 19.47
C GLY A 447 -12.73 14.04 18.95
N GLU A 448 -11.59 14.42 18.36
CA GLU A 448 -11.36 15.75 17.77
C GLU A 448 -11.96 15.88 16.37
N LYS A 449 -12.06 14.75 15.64
CA LYS A 449 -12.59 14.69 14.27
C LYS A 449 -13.47 13.47 14.06
N THR A 450 -14.45 13.61 13.19
CA THR A 450 -15.17 12.49 12.61
C THR A 450 -14.32 11.82 11.51
N LEU A 451 -14.67 10.59 11.12
CA LEU A 451 -14.03 9.91 9.99
C LEU A 451 -14.20 10.68 8.66
N ASP A 452 -15.35 11.33 8.47
CA ASP A 452 -15.62 12.08 7.25
C ASP A 452 -14.75 13.34 7.18
N GLU A 453 -14.60 14.09 8.27
CA GLU A 453 -13.69 15.23 8.36
C GLU A 453 -12.22 14.80 8.17
N ALA A 454 -11.79 13.73 8.82
CA ALA A 454 -10.43 13.20 8.66
C ALA A 454 -10.17 12.72 7.21
N GLY A 455 -11.16 12.11 6.56
CA GLY A 455 -11.09 11.71 5.16
C GLY A 455 -10.97 12.91 4.21
N ALA A 456 -11.72 13.98 4.47
CA ALA A 456 -11.66 15.22 3.69
C ALA A 456 -10.28 15.92 3.85
N ASP A 457 -9.75 16.00 5.07
CA ASP A 457 -8.42 16.56 5.34
C ASP A 457 -7.32 15.74 4.67
N LEU A 458 -7.47 14.40 4.64
CA LEU A 458 -6.53 13.52 3.95
C LEU A 458 -6.58 13.75 2.43
N LEU A 459 -7.76 13.97 1.86
CA LEU A 459 -7.91 14.33 0.45
C LEU A 459 -7.21 15.68 0.15
N ASP A 460 -7.35 16.67 1.04
CA ASP A 460 -6.65 17.95 0.92
C ASP A 460 -5.12 17.76 0.91
N LEU A 461 -4.60 16.94 1.81
CA LEU A 461 -3.17 16.62 1.86
C LEU A 461 -2.71 15.88 0.59
N VAL A 462 -3.50 14.93 0.07
CA VAL A 462 -3.21 14.22 -1.18
C VAL A 462 -3.13 15.19 -2.36
N VAL A 463 -4.07 16.14 -2.47
CA VAL A 463 -4.07 17.16 -3.53
C VAL A 463 -2.86 18.08 -3.42
N ARG A 464 -2.47 18.53 -2.21
CA ARG A 464 -1.24 19.32 -1.99
C ARG A 464 0.01 18.52 -2.35
N THR A 465 0.07 17.25 -1.94
CA THR A 465 1.20 16.35 -2.29
C THR A 465 1.30 16.14 -3.79
N ALA A 466 0.17 15.91 -4.47
CA ALA A 466 0.12 15.83 -5.93
C ALA A 466 0.57 17.13 -6.60
N SER A 467 0.31 18.28 -5.97
CA SER A 467 0.73 19.61 -6.44
C SER A 467 2.18 19.98 -6.09
N GLY A 468 2.95 19.08 -5.49
CA GLY A 468 4.39 19.27 -5.27
C GLY A 468 4.83 19.32 -3.80
N GLU A 469 3.91 19.32 -2.83
CA GLU A 469 4.30 19.20 -1.41
C GLU A 469 5.03 17.88 -1.18
N LYS A 470 6.20 17.91 -0.55
CA LYS A 470 7.03 16.72 -0.31
C LYS A 470 6.61 16.03 0.97
N THR A 471 6.50 14.70 0.91
CA THR A 471 6.27 13.84 2.07
C THR A 471 7.48 13.78 3.00
N CYS A 472 7.30 13.30 4.23
CA CYS A 472 8.39 13.08 5.19
C CYS A 472 9.46 12.13 4.62
N THR A 473 9.06 11.09 3.90
CA THR A 473 9.98 10.14 3.27
C THR A 473 10.79 10.77 2.15
N GLU A 474 10.17 11.61 1.31
CA GLU A 474 10.88 12.34 0.25
C GLU A 474 11.89 13.33 0.81
N ARG A 475 11.53 14.09 1.85
CA ARG A 475 12.45 15.04 2.52
C ARG A 475 13.69 14.36 3.11
N LYS A 476 13.61 13.04 3.39
CA LYS A 476 14.72 12.23 3.91
C LYS A 476 15.45 11.43 2.84
N GLY A 477 14.96 11.43 1.60
CA GLY A 477 15.51 10.64 0.51
C GLY A 477 15.27 9.12 0.66
N PHE A 478 14.26 8.72 1.46
CA PHE A 478 13.94 7.31 1.66
C PHE A 478 13.17 6.79 0.45
N ARG A 479 13.82 5.95 -0.35
CA ARG A 479 13.25 5.36 -1.57
C ARG A 479 13.88 4.00 -1.82
N GLU A 480 13.13 2.96 -1.56
CA GLU A 480 13.59 1.58 -1.68
C GLU A 480 12.62 0.76 -2.52
N ILE A 481 13.14 -0.27 -3.17
CA ILE A 481 12.33 -1.30 -3.84
C ILE A 481 12.66 -2.68 -3.28
N SER A 482 11.69 -3.57 -3.39
CA SER A 482 11.90 -5.01 -3.23
C SER A 482 11.06 -5.76 -4.25
N ILE A 483 11.65 -6.79 -4.84
CA ILE A 483 11.03 -7.59 -5.90
C ILE A 483 10.47 -8.87 -5.28
N PHE A 484 9.22 -9.20 -5.60
CA PHE A 484 8.59 -10.44 -5.16
C PHE A 484 9.23 -11.62 -5.89
N LYS A 485 9.73 -12.58 -5.11
CA LYS A 485 10.34 -13.80 -5.63
C LYS A 485 10.20 -14.94 -4.63
N ASP A 486 10.20 -16.15 -5.11
CA ASP A 486 10.11 -17.37 -4.32
C ASP A 486 11.19 -18.41 -4.62
N GLY A 487 11.83 -18.31 -5.77
CA GLY A 487 12.91 -19.20 -6.15
C GLY A 487 14.28 -18.85 -5.56
N VAL A 488 15.24 -19.71 -5.77
CA VAL A 488 16.67 -19.49 -5.43
C VAL A 488 17.36 -18.70 -6.53
N VAL A 489 18.50 -18.11 -6.19
CA VAL A 489 19.45 -17.55 -7.15
C VAL A 489 20.53 -18.60 -7.38
N LEU A 490 20.89 -18.88 -8.65
CA LEU A 490 21.86 -19.90 -9.07
C LEU A 490 23.31 -19.40 -8.99
#